data_53eb7961c2b80d23af5039f58855ece1
#
_entry.id   53eb7961c2b80d23af5039f58855ece1
#
_cell.length_a   1.000
_cell.length_b   1.000
_cell.length_c   1.000
_cell.angle_alpha   90.00
_cell.angle_beta   90.00
_cell.angle_gamma   90.00
#
_symmetry.space_group_name_H-M   'P 1'
#
loop_
_entity.id
_entity.type
_entity.pdbx_description
1 polymer ?
#
loop_
_entity_poly.entity_id
_entity_poly.type
_entity_poly.pdbx_seq_one_letter_code
_entity_poly.pdbx_strand_id
1 'polypeptide(L)'
;MKLISWNVNGLRACLTHGFAESFAALDADIFSVQETKMQPGQADFAPEGYTEYTYSAEKKGYSGTACWCKTAPLAVTTGIGLEQHDHEGRVLTLEYPGFYLVNCYTPNSQDGLKRLDYRMEWELSLIHISEPTRLLS
;
A
#
# COMPACT_ATOMS: atom_id res chain seq x y z
N MET A 1 -9.00 5.43 -16.92
CA MET A 1 -8.91 4.88 -15.56
C MET A 1 -8.25 5.92 -14.64
N LYS A 2 -8.82 6.13 -13.48
CA LYS A 2 -8.30 7.09 -12.51
C LYS A 2 -7.68 6.36 -11.34
N LEU A 3 -6.40 6.59 -11.11
CA LEU A 3 -5.61 6.00 -10.03
C LEU A 3 -5.17 7.10 -9.08
N ILE A 4 -5.38 6.90 -7.77
CA ILE A 4 -4.95 7.83 -6.73
C ILE A 4 -4.00 7.10 -5.79
N SER A 5 -2.97 7.80 -5.36
CA SER A 5 -2.04 7.32 -4.33
C SER A 5 -1.87 8.41 -3.28
N TRP A 6 -2.00 8.05 -2.00
CA TRP A 6 -1.97 9.02 -0.91
C TRP A 6 -1.35 8.40 0.34
N ASN A 7 -0.27 8.97 0.83
CA ASN A 7 0.25 8.62 2.16
C ASN A 7 -0.60 9.33 3.21
N VAL A 8 -1.38 8.57 3.96
CA VAL A 8 -2.38 9.13 4.87
C VAL A 8 -1.83 9.38 6.29
N ASN A 9 -0.62 8.90 6.57
CA ASN A 9 0.01 9.07 7.89
C ASN A 9 -0.94 8.70 9.03
N GLY A 10 -1.51 7.50 8.94
CA GLY A 10 -2.52 7.00 9.86
C GLY A 10 -3.93 7.20 9.29
N LEU A 11 -4.56 6.11 8.82
CA LEU A 11 -5.88 6.19 8.20
C LEU A 11 -6.94 6.65 9.19
N ARG A 12 -6.92 6.15 10.43
CA ARG A 12 -7.92 6.54 11.44
C ARG A 12 -7.90 8.04 11.72
N ALA A 13 -6.69 8.63 11.86
CA ALA A 13 -6.56 10.07 12.02
C ALA A 13 -7.01 10.83 10.77
N CYS A 14 -6.65 10.34 9.59
CA CYS A 14 -7.04 10.96 8.33
C CYS A 14 -8.57 10.97 8.16
N LEU A 15 -9.26 9.92 8.60
CA LEU A 15 -10.72 9.85 8.57
C LEU A 15 -11.37 10.96 9.41
N THR A 16 -10.76 11.35 10.52
CA THR A 16 -11.27 12.47 11.33
C THR A 16 -11.03 13.83 10.69
N HIS A 17 -10.18 13.89 9.66
CA HIS A 17 -9.84 15.12 8.94
C HIS A 17 -10.37 15.15 7.51
N GLY A 18 -11.42 14.38 7.22
CA GLY A 18 -12.13 14.48 5.94
C GLY A 18 -11.69 13.50 4.86
N PHE A 19 -11.02 12.40 5.22
CA PHE A 19 -10.60 11.41 4.23
C PHE A 19 -11.78 10.85 3.42
N ALA A 20 -12.89 10.50 4.10
CA ALA A 20 -14.04 9.89 3.44
C ALA A 20 -14.65 10.83 2.39
N GLU A 21 -14.75 12.10 2.69
CA GLU A 21 -15.27 13.13 1.78
C GLU A 21 -14.36 13.31 0.57
N SER A 22 -13.05 13.36 0.79
CA SER A 22 -12.06 13.45 -0.29
C SER A 22 -12.07 12.19 -1.15
N PHE A 23 -12.16 11.03 -0.53
CA PHE A 23 -12.24 9.75 -1.23
C PHE A 23 -13.43 9.74 -2.20
N ALA A 24 -14.61 10.11 -1.70
CA ALA A 24 -15.83 10.14 -2.51
C ALA A 24 -15.72 11.16 -3.65
N ALA A 25 -15.21 12.36 -3.37
CA ALA A 25 -15.08 13.42 -4.38
C ALA A 25 -14.12 13.05 -5.50
N LEU A 26 -13.05 12.32 -5.20
CA LEU A 26 -12.05 11.91 -6.19
C LEU A 26 -12.56 10.81 -7.11
N ASP A 27 -13.47 9.98 -6.65
CA ASP A 27 -14.12 8.93 -7.46
C ASP A 27 -13.12 8.11 -8.28
N ALA A 28 -12.08 7.61 -7.63
CA ALA A 28 -11.03 6.86 -8.31
C ALA A 28 -11.48 5.43 -8.65
N ASP A 29 -10.91 4.87 -9.71
CA ASP A 29 -11.08 3.44 -10.03
C ASP A 29 -10.29 2.57 -9.07
N ILE A 30 -9.06 2.99 -8.73
CA ILE A 30 -8.22 2.36 -7.72
C ILE A 30 -7.64 3.46 -6.83
N PHE A 31 -7.90 3.37 -5.54
CA PHE A 31 -7.40 4.30 -4.54
C PHE A 31 -6.42 3.59 -3.63
N SER A 32 -5.15 3.96 -3.68
CA SER A 32 -4.07 3.35 -2.92
C SER A 32 -3.63 4.28 -1.79
N VAL A 33 -3.44 3.74 -0.59
CA VAL A 33 -2.92 4.49 0.54
C VAL A 33 -1.73 3.79 1.16
N GLN A 34 -0.82 4.58 1.72
CA GLN A 34 0.35 4.11 2.43
C GLN A 34 0.32 4.66 3.85
N GLU A 35 0.98 3.93 4.74
CA GLU A 35 1.10 4.30 6.15
C GLU A 35 -0.26 4.35 6.84
N THR A 36 -1.02 3.24 6.73
CA THR A 36 -2.34 3.14 7.37
C THR A 36 -2.25 3.13 8.89
N LYS A 37 -1.17 2.63 9.44
CA LYS A 37 -0.92 2.51 10.90
C LYS A 37 -2.03 1.79 11.64
N MET A 38 -2.62 0.77 11.02
CA MET A 38 -3.72 0.02 11.64
C MET A 38 -3.67 -1.45 11.27
N GLN A 39 -4.40 -2.25 12.04
CA GLN A 39 -4.68 -3.64 11.75
C GLN A 39 -6.03 -3.76 11.04
N PRO A 40 -6.31 -4.88 10.36
CA PRO A 40 -7.60 -5.07 9.69
C PRO A 40 -8.77 -4.86 10.64
N GLY A 41 -9.80 -4.15 10.17
CA GLY A 41 -11.02 -3.93 10.92
C GLY A 41 -10.97 -2.81 11.96
N GLN A 42 -9.85 -2.09 12.09
CA GLN A 42 -9.74 -1.00 13.06
C GLN A 42 -10.34 0.32 12.57
N ALA A 43 -10.60 0.47 11.29
CA ALA A 43 -11.22 1.68 10.74
C ALA A 43 -12.66 1.38 10.32
N ASP A 44 -13.56 2.29 10.66
CA ASP A 44 -14.96 2.24 10.21
C ASP A 44 -15.05 2.98 8.88
N PHE A 45 -14.62 2.32 7.81
CA PHE A 45 -14.64 2.87 6.48
C PHE A 45 -14.83 1.75 5.47
N ALA A 46 -16.03 1.68 4.87
CA ALA A 46 -16.41 0.68 3.89
C ALA A 46 -17.15 1.37 2.75
N PRO A 47 -16.43 2.03 1.82
CA PRO A 47 -17.06 2.79 0.75
C PRO A 47 -17.85 1.89 -0.19
N GLU A 48 -19.07 2.29 -0.51
CA GLU A 48 -19.95 1.54 -1.40
C GLU A 48 -19.35 1.47 -2.82
N GLY A 49 -19.43 0.30 -3.43
CA GLY A 49 -18.94 0.08 -4.78
C GLY A 49 -17.44 -0.25 -4.87
N TYR A 50 -16.76 -0.37 -3.73
CA TYR A 50 -15.34 -0.70 -3.68
C TYR A 50 -15.10 -2.00 -2.92
N THR A 51 -14.08 -2.74 -3.37
CA THR A 51 -13.52 -3.86 -2.61
C THR A 51 -12.20 -3.40 -2.00
N GLU A 52 -11.99 -3.71 -0.72
CA GLU A 52 -10.79 -3.33 0.03
C GLU A 52 -9.78 -4.47 0.08
N TYR A 53 -8.51 -4.13 -0.12
CA TYR A 53 -7.38 -5.03 0.06
C TYR A 53 -6.38 -4.34 0.97
N THR A 54 -5.97 -5.02 2.06
CA THR A 54 -5.07 -4.45 3.06
C THR A 54 -3.88 -5.35 3.31
N TYR A 55 -2.75 -4.73 3.63
CA TYR A 55 -1.57 -5.43 4.08
C TYR A 55 -0.98 -4.67 5.26
N SER A 56 -1.24 -5.15 6.47
CA SER A 56 -0.81 -4.51 7.72
C SER A 56 0.56 -5.01 8.15
N ALA A 57 1.32 -4.15 8.84
CA ALA A 57 2.54 -4.58 9.50
C ALA A 57 2.23 -5.52 10.66
N GLU A 58 3.17 -6.39 11.01
CA GLU A 58 3.04 -7.22 12.22
C GLU A 58 3.05 -6.33 13.47
N LYS A 59 3.85 -5.27 13.46
CA LYS A 59 3.86 -4.28 14.54
C LYS A 59 2.62 -3.40 14.47
N LYS A 60 1.86 -3.34 15.56
CA LYS A 60 0.63 -2.53 15.62
C LYS A 60 0.95 -1.03 15.54
N GLY A 61 0.06 -0.27 14.90
CA GLY A 61 0.19 1.17 14.79
C GLY A 61 1.34 1.66 13.93
N TYR A 62 1.80 0.84 12.98
CA TYR A 62 3.00 1.10 12.21
C TYR A 62 2.82 0.69 10.75
N SER A 63 3.34 1.50 9.80
CA SER A 63 3.38 1.16 8.37
C SER A 63 1.99 0.80 7.81
N GLY A 64 1.92 -0.18 6.91
CA GLY A 64 0.67 -0.68 6.34
C GLY A 64 0.29 -0.02 5.03
N THR A 65 -0.27 -0.81 4.12
CA THR A 65 -0.77 -0.36 2.82
C THR A 65 -2.17 -0.90 2.58
N ALA A 66 -2.97 -0.16 1.80
CA ALA A 66 -4.31 -0.59 1.44
C ALA A 66 -4.70 -0.04 0.08
N CYS A 67 -5.62 -0.75 -0.60
CA CYS A 67 -6.23 -0.31 -1.85
C CYS A 67 -7.73 -0.53 -1.79
N TRP A 68 -8.48 0.39 -2.39
CA TRP A 68 -9.92 0.23 -2.67
C TRP A 68 -10.11 0.25 -4.18
N CYS A 69 -10.79 -0.76 -4.70
CA CYS A 69 -10.93 -0.97 -6.14
C CYS A 69 -12.40 -1.07 -6.53
N LYS A 70 -12.81 -0.34 -7.58
CA LYS A 70 -14.14 -0.50 -8.17
C LYS A 70 -14.28 -1.84 -8.89
N THR A 71 -13.23 -2.27 -9.57
CA THR A 71 -13.16 -3.57 -10.24
C THR A 71 -12.15 -4.43 -9.52
N ALA A 72 -12.53 -5.65 -9.15
CA ALA A 72 -11.62 -6.57 -8.46
C ALA A 72 -10.45 -6.96 -9.36
N PRO A 73 -9.23 -7.02 -8.82
CA PRO A 73 -8.08 -7.52 -9.59
C PRO A 73 -8.19 -9.04 -9.83
N LEU A 74 -7.41 -9.53 -10.78
CA LEU A 74 -7.28 -10.96 -11.05
C LEU A 74 -6.60 -11.68 -9.90
N ALA A 75 -5.62 -11.03 -9.27
CA ALA A 75 -4.89 -11.58 -8.13
C ALA A 75 -4.34 -10.45 -7.27
N VAL A 76 -4.13 -10.74 -5.99
CA VAL A 76 -3.54 -9.82 -5.00
C VAL A 76 -2.36 -10.54 -4.35
N THR A 77 -1.22 -9.86 -4.30
CA THR A 77 -0.01 -10.38 -3.66
C THR A 77 0.45 -9.41 -2.59
N THR A 78 0.75 -9.92 -1.40
CA THR A 78 1.31 -9.14 -0.30
C THR A 78 2.80 -9.43 -0.17
N GLY A 79 3.61 -8.37 -0.05
CA GLY A 79 5.05 -8.49 0.07
C GLY A 79 5.74 -8.72 -1.26
N ILE A 80 7.04 -8.98 -1.19
CA ILE A 80 7.89 -9.22 -2.36
C ILE A 80 8.54 -10.62 -2.36
N GLY A 81 8.12 -11.49 -1.41
CA GLY A 81 8.63 -12.86 -1.31
C GLY A 81 9.94 -12.98 -0.54
N LEU A 82 10.36 -11.96 0.19
CA LEU A 82 11.59 -11.97 0.97
C LEU A 82 11.27 -11.80 2.46
N GLU A 83 11.62 -12.79 3.26
CA GLU A 83 11.34 -12.83 4.69
C GLU A 83 11.78 -11.54 5.41
N GLN A 84 12.97 -11.03 5.09
CA GLN A 84 13.51 -9.86 5.76
C GLN A 84 12.73 -8.57 5.47
N HIS A 85 11.87 -8.56 4.46
CA HIS A 85 11.13 -7.37 4.03
C HIS A 85 9.62 -7.48 4.16
N ASP A 86 9.09 -8.68 4.43
CA ASP A 86 7.65 -8.94 4.33
C ASP A 86 6.91 -8.94 5.68
N HIS A 87 7.41 -8.16 6.65
CA HIS A 87 6.79 -8.06 7.98
C HIS A 87 6.22 -6.68 8.30
N GLU A 88 6.37 -5.72 7.39
CA GLU A 88 6.01 -4.33 7.67
C GLU A 88 4.85 -3.79 6.82
N GLY A 89 4.17 -4.65 6.05
CA GLY A 89 3.00 -4.25 5.28
C GLY A 89 3.29 -3.18 4.23
N ARG A 90 4.42 -3.28 3.51
CA ARG A 90 4.90 -2.20 2.64
C ARG A 90 4.56 -2.34 1.19
N VAL A 91 4.39 -3.55 0.67
CA VAL A 91 4.16 -3.78 -0.76
C VAL A 91 2.92 -4.61 -0.97
N LEU A 92 1.94 -4.04 -1.66
CA LEU A 92 0.68 -4.67 -2.02
C LEU A 92 0.54 -4.58 -3.53
N THR A 93 0.49 -5.72 -4.21
CA THR A 93 0.44 -5.79 -5.66
C THR A 93 -0.90 -6.32 -6.13
N LEU A 94 -1.54 -5.59 -7.05
CA LEU A 94 -2.79 -5.97 -7.68
C LEU A 94 -2.54 -6.30 -9.14
N GLU A 95 -2.94 -7.49 -9.59
CA GLU A 95 -2.83 -7.89 -10.98
C GLU A 95 -4.14 -7.63 -11.72
N TYR A 96 -4.04 -6.87 -12.80
CA TYR A 96 -5.16 -6.61 -13.73
C TYR A 96 -4.79 -7.08 -15.13
N PRO A 97 -5.78 -7.29 -16.02
CA PRO A 97 -5.46 -7.53 -17.42
C PRO A 97 -4.64 -6.36 -17.99
N GLY A 98 -3.44 -6.66 -18.45
CA GLY A 98 -2.58 -5.68 -19.11
C GLY A 98 -1.70 -4.83 -18.21
N PHE A 99 -1.83 -4.92 -16.85
CA PHE A 99 -0.94 -4.17 -15.97
C PHE A 99 -0.94 -4.73 -14.54
N TYR A 100 0.11 -4.37 -13.81
CA TYR A 100 0.19 -4.58 -12.37
C TYR A 100 0.18 -3.22 -11.68
N LEU A 101 -0.60 -3.07 -10.61
CA LEU A 101 -0.51 -1.91 -9.73
C LEU A 101 0.25 -2.31 -8.48
N VAL A 102 1.35 -1.62 -8.20
CA VAL A 102 2.16 -1.87 -7.02
C VAL A 102 1.99 -0.70 -6.06
N ASN A 103 1.35 -0.94 -4.93
CA ASN A 103 1.21 0.04 -3.85
C ASN A 103 2.36 -0.19 -2.87
N CYS A 104 3.25 0.77 -2.80
CA CYS A 104 4.52 0.63 -2.10
C CYS A 104 4.74 1.76 -1.11
N TYR A 105 5.03 1.42 0.16
CA TYR A 105 5.44 2.36 1.18
C TYR A 105 6.91 2.14 1.50
N THR A 106 7.77 3.05 1.03
CA THR A 106 9.22 2.97 1.21
C THR A 106 9.60 3.14 2.70
N PRO A 107 10.49 2.29 3.24
CA PRO A 107 10.92 2.44 4.63
C PRO A 107 11.60 3.77 4.89
N ASN A 108 11.29 4.37 6.05
CA ASN A 108 11.91 5.61 6.51
C ASN A 108 13.30 5.29 7.06
N SER A 109 14.28 6.14 6.73
CA SER A 109 15.64 6.02 7.28
C SER A 109 15.72 6.43 8.75
N GLN A 110 14.67 7.07 9.28
CA GLN A 110 14.53 7.60 10.65
C GLN A 110 15.50 8.76 10.94
N ASP A 111 15.29 9.42 12.06
CA ASP A 111 16.14 10.53 12.48
C ASP A 111 17.57 10.02 12.70
N GLY A 112 18.55 10.77 12.21
CA GLY A 112 19.95 10.38 12.27
C GLY A 112 20.30 9.22 11.35
N LEU A 113 19.43 8.89 10.39
CA LEU A 113 19.64 7.84 9.39
C LEU A 113 19.83 6.44 10.01
N LYS A 114 19.12 6.16 11.10
CA LYS A 114 19.26 4.89 11.85
C LYS A 114 18.94 3.66 11.01
N ARG A 115 18.05 3.78 10.02
CA ARG A 115 17.64 2.67 9.16
C ARG A 115 18.06 2.86 7.71
N LEU A 116 19.06 3.70 7.44
CA LEU A 116 19.50 3.97 6.08
C LEU A 116 19.93 2.68 5.36
N ASP A 117 20.75 1.86 6.01
CA ASP A 117 21.22 0.61 5.41
C ASP A 117 20.07 -0.31 5.05
N TYR A 118 19.08 -0.43 5.95
CA TYR A 118 17.88 -1.23 5.69
C TYR A 118 17.10 -0.70 4.50
N ARG A 119 16.91 0.62 4.42
CA ARG A 119 16.20 1.25 3.31
C ARG A 119 16.92 0.99 1.98
N MET A 120 18.22 1.14 1.96
CA MET A 120 18.99 0.90 0.72
C MET A 120 18.90 -0.55 0.28
N GLU A 121 19.03 -1.49 1.21
CA GLU A 121 18.87 -2.91 0.92
C GLU A 121 17.46 -3.21 0.41
N TRP A 122 16.43 -2.62 1.03
CA TRP A 122 15.05 -2.80 0.67
C TRP A 122 14.79 -2.31 -0.77
N GLU A 123 15.29 -1.13 -1.12
CA GLU A 123 15.13 -0.58 -2.47
C GLU A 123 15.82 -1.44 -3.52
N LEU A 124 17.01 -1.93 -3.25
CA LEU A 124 17.72 -2.82 -4.17
C LEU A 124 16.96 -4.13 -4.37
N SER A 125 16.40 -4.69 -3.31
CA SER A 125 15.59 -5.90 -3.37
C SER A 125 14.33 -5.69 -4.19
N LEU A 126 13.64 -4.56 -3.99
CA LEU A 126 12.42 -4.21 -4.74
C LEU A 126 12.73 -4.05 -6.23
N ILE A 127 13.79 -3.34 -6.57
CA ILE A 127 14.21 -3.15 -7.96
C ILE A 127 14.49 -4.50 -8.62
N HIS A 128 15.25 -5.35 -7.94
CA HIS A 128 15.61 -6.67 -8.46
C HIS A 128 14.39 -7.55 -8.70
N ILE A 129 13.44 -7.56 -7.78
CA ILE A 129 12.21 -8.36 -7.90
C ILE A 129 11.29 -7.81 -8.99
N SER A 130 11.19 -6.49 -9.13
CA SER A 130 10.28 -5.84 -10.08
C SER A 130 10.79 -5.86 -11.52
N GLU A 131 12.10 -5.92 -11.73
CA GLU A 131 12.72 -5.85 -13.05
C GLU A 131 12.24 -6.94 -14.01
N PRO A 132 12.18 -8.24 -13.63
CA PRO A 132 11.63 -9.27 -14.51
C PRO A 132 10.20 -9.02 -14.95
N THR A 133 9.37 -8.49 -14.06
CA THR A 133 7.97 -8.16 -14.36
C THR A 133 7.88 -7.08 -15.44
N ARG A 134 8.71 -6.03 -15.35
CA ARG A 134 8.75 -4.97 -16.37
C ARG A 134 9.19 -5.48 -17.72
N LEU A 135 10.16 -6.39 -17.75
CA LEU A 135 10.67 -6.94 -19.01
C LEU A 135 9.63 -7.83 -19.71
N LEU A 136 8.71 -8.43 -18.94
CA LEU A 136 7.68 -9.30 -19.48
C LEU A 136 6.42 -8.53 -19.93
N SER A 137 6.24 -7.35 -19.42
CA SER A 137 5.08 -6.53 -19.77
C SER A 137 5.33 -5.66 -20.98
#